data_79faf928bcf9a985ea892aa18e89e5fd
#
_entry.id   79faf928bcf9a985ea892aa18e89e5fd
#
_cell.length_a   1.000
_cell.length_b   1.000
_cell.length_c   1.000
_cell.angle_alpha   90.00
_cell.angle_beta   90.00
_cell.angle_gamma   90.00
#
_symmetry.space_group_name_H-M   'P 1'
#
loop_
_entity.id
_entity.type
_entity.pdbx_description
1 polymer ?
#
loop_
_entity_poly.entity_id
_entity_poly.type
_entity_poly.pdbx_seq_one_letter_code
_entity_poly.pdbx_strand_id
1 'polypeptide(L)'
;GDTLKGLFGIGDKKIENIVKGITLFKTSQQRISIGMAYPVVKRIIEELKHNPKIQDIQAAGSLRRMKETVGDIDILVSGAEGTEIVKSFVNMRGVTQILAAGDTKGSVRIEEGVQVDLRVVREDEFGAALQYFTGSKEHNVHLREIARKKGLKVSEYGIFRGDKKVGGRL
;
A
#
# COMPACT_ATOMS: atom_id res chain seq x y z
N GLY A 1 -18.43 -10.87 -23.74
CA GLY A 1 -19.41 -10.37 -22.77
C GLY A 1 -20.80 -11.00 -22.91
N ASP A 2 -21.17 -11.44 -24.12
CA ASP A 2 -22.57 -11.87 -24.40
C ASP A 2 -22.91 -13.27 -23.91
N THR A 3 -21.94 -14.11 -23.62
CA THR A 3 -22.15 -15.49 -23.13
C THR A 3 -22.72 -15.57 -21.70
N LEU A 4 -22.68 -14.47 -20.95
CA LEU A 4 -23.21 -14.41 -19.58
C LEU A 4 -24.64 -13.82 -19.53
N LYS A 5 -25.10 -13.22 -20.63
CA LYS A 5 -26.48 -12.73 -20.77
C LYS A 5 -27.39 -13.92 -21.01
N GLY A 6 -28.20 -14.27 -20.02
CA GLY A 6 -29.15 -15.38 -20.10
C GLY A 6 -28.97 -16.48 -19.05
N LEU A 7 -27.95 -16.39 -18.21
CA LEU A 7 -27.82 -17.28 -17.06
C LEU A 7 -28.80 -16.83 -15.95
N PHE A 8 -29.64 -17.75 -15.52
CA PHE A 8 -30.63 -17.49 -14.47
C PHE A 8 -29.96 -16.94 -13.21
N GLY A 9 -30.40 -15.77 -12.71
CA GLY A 9 -29.87 -15.13 -11.50
C GLY A 9 -28.67 -14.20 -11.69
N ILE A 10 -28.26 -13.91 -12.93
CA ILE A 10 -27.17 -12.97 -13.22
C ILE A 10 -27.73 -11.74 -13.95
N GLY A 11 -28.06 -10.68 -13.22
CA GLY A 11 -28.47 -9.39 -13.79
C GLY A 11 -27.28 -8.58 -14.32
N ASP A 12 -27.56 -7.55 -15.16
CA ASP A 12 -26.57 -6.72 -15.83
C ASP A 12 -25.52 -6.11 -14.89
N LYS A 13 -25.93 -5.66 -13.71
CA LYS A 13 -25.03 -5.11 -12.68
C LYS A 13 -24.02 -6.14 -12.16
N LYS A 14 -24.42 -7.40 -12.09
CA LYS A 14 -23.56 -8.50 -11.66
C LYS A 14 -22.54 -8.87 -12.76
N ILE A 15 -22.99 -8.82 -14.02
CA ILE A 15 -22.13 -9.00 -15.21
C ILE A 15 -21.09 -7.88 -15.26
N GLU A 16 -21.50 -6.63 -15.08
CA GLU A 16 -20.58 -5.48 -15.05
C GLU A 16 -19.53 -5.61 -13.94
N ASN A 17 -19.94 -6.02 -12.74
CA ASN A 17 -19.02 -6.26 -11.63
C ASN A 17 -18.05 -7.42 -11.91
N ILE A 18 -18.51 -8.49 -12.54
CA ILE A 18 -17.66 -9.63 -12.94
C ILE A 18 -16.64 -9.18 -14.00
N VAL A 19 -17.07 -8.43 -15.03
CA VAL A 19 -16.18 -7.91 -16.07
C VAL A 19 -15.15 -6.94 -15.48
N LYS A 20 -15.56 -6.02 -14.58
CA LYS A 20 -14.66 -5.16 -13.83
C LYS A 20 -13.69 -5.99 -12.96
N GLY A 21 -14.16 -7.02 -12.29
CA GLY A 21 -13.34 -7.93 -11.50
C GLY A 21 -12.31 -8.68 -12.34
N ILE A 22 -12.69 -9.20 -13.52
CA ILE A 22 -11.76 -9.87 -14.44
C ILE A 22 -10.71 -8.90 -14.98
N THR A 23 -11.11 -7.69 -15.34
CA THR A 23 -10.18 -6.65 -15.82
C THR A 23 -9.20 -6.26 -14.71
N LEU A 24 -9.69 -6.03 -13.48
CA LEU A 24 -8.85 -5.78 -12.31
C LEU A 24 -7.90 -6.95 -12.03
N PHE A 25 -8.37 -8.19 -12.11
CA PHE A 25 -7.55 -9.38 -11.91
C PHE A 25 -6.45 -9.51 -12.97
N LYS A 26 -6.76 -9.31 -14.24
CA LYS A 26 -5.78 -9.34 -15.34
C LYS A 26 -4.72 -8.24 -15.20
N THR A 27 -5.10 -7.05 -14.74
CA THR A 27 -4.16 -5.93 -14.51
C THR A 27 -3.38 -6.07 -13.23
N SER A 28 -3.93 -6.70 -12.19
CA SER A 28 -3.22 -6.96 -10.92
C SER A 28 -2.16 -8.06 -11.01
N GLN A 29 -2.19 -8.86 -12.06
CA GLN A 29 -1.19 -9.93 -12.28
C GLN A 29 0.07 -9.47 -13.03
N GLN A 30 0.14 -8.22 -13.51
CA GLN A 30 1.36 -7.70 -14.12
C GLN A 30 2.40 -7.40 -13.06
N ARG A 31 3.22 -8.41 -12.77
CA ARG A 31 4.42 -8.21 -11.94
C ARG A 31 5.53 -7.63 -12.82
N ILE A 32 6.20 -6.61 -12.33
CA ILE A 32 7.36 -6.01 -12.98
C ILE A 32 8.66 -6.42 -12.26
N SER A 33 9.78 -6.42 -12.97
CA SER A 33 11.07 -6.69 -12.35
C SER A 33 11.43 -5.57 -11.36
N ILE A 34 12.21 -5.89 -10.34
CA ILE A 34 12.72 -4.89 -9.39
C ILE A 34 13.54 -3.80 -10.09
N GLY A 35 14.26 -4.16 -11.16
CA GLY A 35 15.03 -3.20 -11.96
C GLY A 35 14.15 -2.14 -12.63
N MET A 36 12.90 -2.47 -12.97
CA MET A 36 11.91 -1.50 -13.47
C MET A 36 11.22 -0.74 -12.34
N ALA A 37 10.88 -1.41 -11.23
CA ALA A 37 10.17 -0.81 -10.12
C ALA A 37 11.03 0.20 -9.35
N TYR A 38 12.32 -0.06 -9.19
CA TYR A 38 13.21 0.76 -8.36
C TYR A 38 13.37 2.20 -8.85
N PRO A 39 13.64 2.47 -10.14
CA PRO A 39 13.68 3.85 -10.65
C PRO A 39 12.35 4.58 -10.48
N VAL A 40 11.23 3.87 -10.70
CA VAL A 40 9.88 4.42 -10.54
C VAL A 40 9.63 4.86 -9.10
N VAL A 41 9.88 3.99 -8.13
CA VAL A 41 9.67 4.35 -6.72
C VAL A 41 10.60 5.46 -6.27
N LYS A 42 11.84 5.48 -6.75
CA LYS A 42 12.79 6.55 -6.45
C LYS A 42 12.27 7.90 -6.92
N ARG A 43 11.76 7.98 -8.16
CA ARG A 43 11.14 9.19 -8.72
C ARG A 43 9.95 9.67 -7.87
N ILE A 44 9.04 8.75 -7.52
CA ILE A 44 7.86 9.05 -6.70
C ILE A 44 8.27 9.57 -5.31
N ILE A 45 9.22 8.92 -4.65
CA ILE A 45 9.72 9.33 -3.33
C ILE A 45 10.36 10.72 -3.40
N GLU A 46 11.18 11.00 -4.41
CA GLU A 46 11.81 12.31 -4.58
C GLU A 46 10.76 13.41 -4.81
N GLU A 47 9.72 13.14 -5.60
CA GLU A 47 8.64 14.10 -5.82
C GLU A 47 7.85 14.36 -4.52
N LEU A 48 7.49 13.30 -3.78
CA LEU A 48 6.76 13.43 -2.52
C LEU A 48 7.55 14.11 -1.41
N LYS A 49 8.88 13.98 -1.37
CA LYS A 49 9.74 14.67 -0.40
C LYS A 49 9.65 16.19 -0.46
N HIS A 50 9.21 16.75 -1.57
CA HIS A 50 8.98 18.21 -1.68
C HIS A 50 7.71 18.67 -0.95
N ASN A 51 6.85 17.75 -0.51
CA ASN A 51 5.68 18.09 0.29
C ASN A 51 6.10 18.31 1.75
N PRO A 52 6.00 19.55 2.28
CA PRO A 52 6.47 19.87 3.64
C PRO A 52 5.67 19.20 4.76
N LYS A 53 4.52 18.59 4.43
CA LYS A 53 3.66 17.85 5.36
C LYS A 53 4.15 16.41 5.60
N ILE A 54 5.10 15.92 4.79
CA ILE A 54 5.72 14.61 4.92
C ILE A 54 6.98 14.74 5.77
N GLN A 55 7.06 13.97 6.85
CA GLN A 55 8.21 13.91 7.74
C GLN A 55 9.15 12.76 7.36
N ASP A 56 8.58 11.55 7.23
CA ASP A 56 9.33 10.37 6.80
C ASP A 56 8.64 9.74 5.60
N ILE A 57 9.44 9.15 4.71
CA ILE A 57 8.95 8.42 3.54
C ILE A 57 9.87 7.24 3.22
N GLN A 58 9.27 6.06 3.02
CA GLN A 58 10.00 4.83 2.68
C GLN A 58 9.16 3.95 1.76
N ALA A 59 9.84 3.23 0.87
CA ALA A 59 9.24 2.08 0.22
C ALA A 59 9.03 0.94 1.23
N ALA A 60 7.98 0.18 1.05
CA ALA A 60 7.63 -0.98 1.86
C ALA A 60 7.39 -2.23 0.98
N GLY A 61 6.63 -3.19 1.45
CA GLY A 61 6.18 -4.35 0.68
C GLY A 61 7.30 -5.19 0.08
N SER A 62 7.00 -5.81 -1.05
CA SER A 62 7.91 -6.71 -1.76
C SER A 62 9.15 -5.98 -2.29
N LEU A 63 9.02 -4.71 -2.65
CA LEU A 63 10.15 -3.89 -3.12
C LEU A 63 11.20 -3.72 -2.01
N ARG A 64 10.79 -3.35 -0.79
CA ARG A 64 11.72 -3.22 0.36
C ARG A 64 12.40 -4.55 0.71
N ARG A 65 11.71 -5.68 0.51
CA ARG A 65 12.29 -7.03 0.70
C ARG A 65 13.18 -7.48 -0.47
N MET A 66 13.43 -6.62 -1.45
CA MET A 66 14.27 -6.90 -2.62
C MET A 66 13.84 -8.15 -3.41
N LYS A 67 12.51 -8.34 -3.56
CA LYS A 67 11.99 -9.43 -4.38
C LYS A 67 12.30 -9.17 -5.86
N GLU A 68 12.66 -10.20 -6.61
CA GLU A 68 12.97 -10.13 -8.04
C GLU A 68 11.87 -9.48 -8.86
N THR A 69 10.61 -9.69 -8.46
CA THR A 69 9.43 -9.07 -9.06
C THR A 69 8.51 -8.48 -7.99
N VAL A 70 7.86 -7.37 -8.33
CA VAL A 70 6.85 -6.68 -7.51
C VAL A 70 5.54 -6.60 -8.27
N GLY A 71 4.41 -6.78 -7.58
CA GLY A 71 3.06 -6.65 -8.16
C GLY A 71 2.54 -5.22 -8.05
N ASP A 72 2.77 -4.63 -6.90
CA ASP A 72 2.42 -3.27 -6.53
C ASP A 72 3.59 -2.60 -5.80
N ILE A 73 3.61 -1.30 -5.81
CA ILE A 73 4.60 -0.50 -5.08
C ILE A 73 3.91 0.05 -3.83
N ASP A 74 4.40 -0.35 -2.66
CA ASP A 74 3.93 0.18 -1.38
C ASP A 74 4.84 1.31 -0.92
N ILE A 75 4.25 2.47 -0.60
CA ILE A 75 4.95 3.63 -0.04
C ILE A 75 4.31 3.99 1.30
N LEU A 76 5.14 4.09 2.32
CA LEU A 76 4.74 4.53 3.65
C LEU A 76 5.28 5.94 3.90
N VAL A 77 4.42 6.81 4.41
CA VAL A 77 4.79 8.17 4.82
C VAL A 77 4.29 8.45 6.23
N SER A 78 5.00 9.31 6.96
CA SER A 78 4.50 9.92 8.18
C SER A 78 4.17 11.39 7.95
N GLY A 79 3.08 11.83 8.59
CA GLY A 79 2.64 13.22 8.53
C GLY A 79 1.32 13.44 9.25
N ALA A 80 1.06 14.69 9.63
CA ALA A 80 -0.13 15.05 10.41
C ALA A 80 -1.39 15.24 9.56
N GLU A 81 -1.23 15.65 8.29
CA GLU A 81 -2.32 16.01 7.40
C GLU A 81 -2.51 14.96 6.29
N GLY A 82 -2.98 13.76 6.68
CA GLY A 82 -3.10 12.61 5.79
C GLY A 82 -3.88 12.89 4.53
N THR A 83 -5.05 13.53 4.62
CA THR A 83 -5.91 13.87 3.48
C THR A 83 -5.18 14.74 2.44
N GLU A 84 -4.41 15.74 2.88
CA GLU A 84 -3.66 16.62 1.97
C GLU A 84 -2.46 15.87 1.33
N ILE A 85 -1.81 14.99 2.09
CA ILE A 85 -0.73 14.15 1.57
C ILE A 85 -1.28 13.18 0.51
N VAL A 86 -2.41 12.52 0.78
CA VAL A 86 -3.06 11.63 -0.20
C VAL A 86 -3.49 12.42 -1.43
N LYS A 87 -4.08 13.60 -1.27
CA LYS A 87 -4.46 14.47 -2.38
C LYS A 87 -3.26 14.87 -3.25
N SER A 88 -2.14 15.23 -2.64
CA SER A 88 -0.89 15.50 -3.37
C SER A 88 -0.42 14.27 -4.15
N PHE A 89 -0.44 13.09 -3.53
CA PHE A 89 -0.04 11.84 -4.15
C PHE A 89 -0.89 11.45 -5.36
N VAL A 90 -2.23 11.50 -5.25
CA VAL A 90 -3.10 11.06 -6.36
C VAL A 90 -3.11 12.04 -7.54
N ASN A 91 -2.64 13.27 -7.33
CA ASN A 91 -2.51 14.30 -8.38
C ASN A 91 -1.07 14.44 -8.92
N MET A 92 -0.16 13.52 -8.56
CA MET A 92 1.21 13.53 -9.06
C MET A 92 1.26 13.32 -10.58
N ARG A 93 2.35 13.81 -11.16
CA ARG A 93 2.63 13.57 -12.58
C ARG A 93 2.79 12.08 -12.87
N GLY A 94 2.22 11.62 -13.99
CA GLY A 94 2.28 10.21 -14.42
C GLY A 94 1.20 9.32 -13.80
N VAL A 95 0.30 9.87 -12.97
CA VAL A 95 -0.91 9.14 -12.53
C VAL A 95 -1.89 9.08 -13.68
N THR A 96 -2.27 7.86 -14.09
CA THR A 96 -3.23 7.62 -15.18
C THR A 96 -4.62 7.29 -14.66
N GLN A 97 -4.71 6.75 -13.42
CA GLN A 97 -5.99 6.40 -12.81
C GLN A 97 -5.89 6.47 -11.29
N ILE A 98 -6.86 7.11 -10.65
CA ILE A 98 -7.05 7.06 -9.20
C ILE A 98 -7.93 5.86 -8.88
N LEU A 99 -7.40 4.90 -8.10
CA LEU A 99 -8.12 3.70 -7.68
C LEU A 99 -8.81 3.92 -6.34
N ALA A 100 -8.16 4.65 -5.43
CA ALA A 100 -8.70 5.06 -4.14
C ALA A 100 -8.03 6.34 -3.64
N ALA A 101 -8.79 7.20 -2.96
CA ALA A 101 -8.31 8.39 -2.27
C ALA A 101 -9.12 8.58 -0.98
N GLY A 102 -8.55 8.17 0.14
CA GLY A 102 -9.11 8.34 1.49
C GLY A 102 -8.23 9.25 2.34
N ASP A 103 -8.54 9.36 3.63
CA ASP A 103 -7.84 10.28 4.54
C ASP A 103 -6.39 9.88 4.82
N THR A 104 -6.09 8.58 4.82
CA THR A 104 -4.77 8.04 5.15
C THR A 104 -4.27 7.01 4.15
N LYS A 105 -5.03 6.78 3.08
CA LYS A 105 -4.68 5.81 2.04
C LYS A 105 -4.99 6.36 0.67
N GLY A 106 -4.01 6.30 -0.25
CA GLY A 106 -4.17 6.53 -1.68
C GLY A 106 -3.72 5.32 -2.48
N SER A 107 -4.41 5.04 -3.59
CA SER A 107 -4.02 4.02 -4.56
C SER A 107 -4.19 4.58 -5.94
N VAL A 108 -3.15 4.48 -6.75
CA VAL A 108 -3.15 4.98 -8.13
C VAL A 108 -2.56 3.95 -9.09
N ARG A 109 -2.88 4.10 -10.36
CA ARG A 109 -2.15 3.47 -11.45
C ARG A 109 -1.34 4.55 -12.17
N ILE A 110 -0.12 4.24 -12.49
CA ILE A 110 0.81 5.16 -13.17
C ILE A 110 1.04 4.74 -14.62
N GLU A 111 1.70 5.59 -15.42
CA GLU A 111 1.96 5.37 -16.85
C GLU A 111 2.67 4.05 -17.13
N GLU A 112 3.53 3.59 -16.24
CA GLU A 112 4.23 2.31 -16.34
C GLU A 112 3.29 1.09 -16.13
N GLY A 113 1.98 1.32 -15.94
CA GLY A 113 0.97 0.28 -15.75
C GLY A 113 0.95 -0.35 -14.34
N VAL A 114 1.80 0.14 -13.44
CA VAL A 114 1.95 -0.39 -12.07
C VAL A 114 0.99 0.31 -11.12
N GLN A 115 0.47 -0.44 -10.17
CA GLN A 115 -0.26 0.13 -9.05
C GLN A 115 0.71 0.62 -7.99
N VAL A 116 0.46 1.81 -7.45
CA VAL A 116 1.20 2.39 -6.33
C VAL A 116 0.22 2.69 -5.21
N ASP A 117 0.51 2.15 -4.05
CA ASP A 117 -0.26 2.33 -2.82
C ASP A 117 0.52 3.21 -1.83
N LEU A 118 -0.10 4.29 -1.39
CA LEU A 118 0.41 5.16 -0.34
C LEU A 118 -0.37 4.94 0.95
N ARG A 119 0.35 4.83 2.05
CA ARG A 119 -0.20 4.82 3.40
C ARG A 119 0.41 5.96 4.21
N VAL A 120 -0.45 6.79 4.81
CA VAL A 120 -0.04 7.84 5.76
C VAL A 120 -0.27 7.34 7.17
N VAL A 121 0.73 7.51 8.02
CA VAL A 121 0.69 7.16 9.46
C VAL A 121 1.21 8.32 10.29
N ARG A 122 1.01 8.26 11.59
CA ARG A 122 1.59 9.21 12.52
C ARG A 122 3.09 8.95 12.69
N GLU A 123 3.84 9.98 13.03
CA GLU A 123 5.29 9.89 13.25
C GLU A 123 5.66 8.82 14.30
N ASP A 124 4.90 8.76 15.40
CA ASP A 124 5.12 7.80 16.48
C ASP A 124 4.73 6.35 16.14
N GLU A 125 4.13 6.13 14.98
CA GLU A 125 3.72 4.82 14.44
C GLU A 125 4.64 4.35 13.30
N PHE A 126 5.45 5.25 12.73
CA PHE A 126 6.13 5.00 11.46
C PHE A 126 7.00 3.76 11.46
N GLY A 127 7.78 3.51 12.52
CA GLY A 127 8.65 2.32 12.62
C GLY A 127 7.85 1.01 12.68
N ALA A 128 6.77 0.98 13.47
CA ALA A 128 5.90 -0.20 13.56
C ALA A 128 5.16 -0.45 12.25
N ALA A 129 4.64 0.62 11.62
CA ALA A 129 3.99 0.55 10.33
C ALA A 129 4.97 0.10 9.23
N LEU A 130 6.21 0.61 9.22
CA LEU A 130 7.23 0.20 8.26
C LEU A 130 7.56 -1.29 8.39
N GLN A 131 7.70 -1.82 9.60
CA GLN A 131 7.87 -3.24 9.83
C GLN A 131 6.66 -4.04 9.33
N TYR A 132 5.44 -3.61 9.68
CA TYR A 132 4.19 -4.27 9.31
C TYR A 132 3.98 -4.31 7.79
N PHE A 133 4.08 -3.15 7.11
CA PHE A 133 3.89 -3.06 5.65
C PHE A 133 5.06 -3.61 4.84
N THR A 134 6.25 -3.72 5.43
CA THR A 134 7.36 -4.46 4.80
C THR A 134 7.02 -5.95 4.67
N GLY A 135 6.35 -6.54 5.65
CA GLY A 135 5.94 -7.94 5.61
C GLY A 135 7.14 -8.91 5.79
N SER A 136 7.09 -10.11 5.30
CA SER A 136 5.92 -10.69 4.60
C SER A 136 4.75 -10.97 5.56
N LYS A 137 3.63 -11.43 5.04
CA LYS A 137 2.49 -11.84 5.87
C LYS A 137 2.90 -12.92 6.87
N GLU A 138 3.65 -13.93 6.42
CA GLU A 138 4.15 -15.04 7.24
C GLU A 138 5.11 -14.52 8.31
N HIS A 139 6.03 -13.62 7.94
CA HIS A 139 6.93 -12.96 8.89
C HIS A 139 6.14 -12.21 9.98
N ASN A 140 5.12 -11.44 9.60
CA ASN A 140 4.30 -10.69 10.55
C ASN A 140 3.48 -11.60 11.47
N VAL A 141 2.99 -12.74 10.97
CA VAL A 141 2.30 -13.75 11.81
C VAL A 141 3.28 -14.29 12.85
N HIS A 142 4.46 -14.73 12.42
CA HIS A 142 5.48 -15.29 13.31
C HIS A 142 5.97 -14.29 14.35
N LEU A 143 6.24 -13.04 13.93
CA LEU A 143 6.64 -11.97 14.85
C LEU A 143 5.58 -11.70 15.93
N ARG A 144 4.29 -11.67 15.55
CA ARG A 144 3.19 -11.49 16.51
C ARG A 144 3.07 -12.65 17.48
N GLU A 145 3.35 -13.88 17.05
CA GLU A 145 3.37 -15.05 17.94
C GLU A 145 4.49 -14.94 18.99
N ILE A 146 5.70 -14.54 18.57
CA ILE A 146 6.83 -14.30 19.47
C ILE A 146 6.48 -13.20 20.47
N ALA A 147 5.94 -12.08 19.97
CA ALA A 147 5.55 -10.94 20.82
C ALA A 147 4.51 -11.37 21.87
N ARG A 148 3.48 -12.11 21.47
CA ARG A 148 2.44 -12.62 22.37
C ARG A 148 3.01 -13.51 23.48
N LYS A 149 3.98 -14.38 23.18
CA LYS A 149 4.67 -15.18 24.19
C LYS A 149 5.43 -14.35 25.22
N LYS A 150 5.80 -13.10 24.85
CA LYS A 150 6.47 -12.12 25.73
C LYS A 150 5.51 -11.12 26.36
N GLY A 151 4.19 -11.34 26.28
CA GLY A 151 3.18 -10.42 26.82
C GLY A 151 3.07 -9.10 26.05
N LEU A 152 3.46 -9.10 24.76
CA LEU A 152 3.41 -7.94 23.90
C LEU A 152 2.41 -8.13 22.75
N LYS A 153 1.80 -7.01 22.32
CA LYS A 153 0.99 -6.91 21.09
C LYS A 153 1.74 -6.05 20.09
N VAL A 154 1.94 -6.58 18.87
CA VAL A 154 2.58 -5.85 17.76
C VAL A 154 1.56 -5.64 16.65
N SER A 155 1.44 -4.40 16.17
CA SER A 155 0.59 -3.99 15.06
C SER A 155 1.25 -2.87 14.29
N GLU A 156 0.61 -2.41 13.20
CA GLU A 156 1.03 -1.23 12.44
C GLU A 156 1.03 0.09 13.26
N TYR A 157 0.34 0.12 14.39
CA TYR A 157 0.24 1.29 15.27
C TYR A 157 1.32 1.34 16.34
N GLY A 158 2.02 0.22 16.57
CA GLY A 158 3.05 0.17 17.60
C GLY A 158 3.20 -1.20 18.27
N ILE A 159 4.03 -1.19 19.31
CA ILE A 159 4.23 -2.30 20.25
C ILE A 159 3.59 -1.92 21.57
N PHE A 160 2.76 -2.80 22.13
CA PHE A 160 1.97 -2.54 23.33
C PHE A 160 2.20 -3.61 24.38
N ARG A 161 2.21 -3.21 25.65
CA ARG A 161 2.11 -4.08 26.81
C ARG A 161 0.82 -3.72 27.54
N GLY A 162 -0.22 -4.59 27.44
CA GLY A 162 -1.58 -4.19 27.76
C GLY A 162 -2.01 -3.00 26.89
N ASP A 163 -2.53 -1.94 27.51
CA ASP A 163 -2.95 -0.72 26.81
C ASP A 163 -1.81 0.31 26.63
N LYS A 164 -0.64 0.05 27.22
CA LYS A 164 0.49 0.97 27.16
C LYS A 164 1.32 0.73 25.91
N LYS A 165 1.47 1.76 25.04
CA LYS A 165 2.42 1.77 23.94
C LYS A 165 3.85 1.82 24.48
N VAL A 166 4.69 0.85 24.09
CA VAL A 166 6.08 0.72 24.56
C VAL A 166 7.10 0.84 23.41
N GLY A 167 6.63 0.95 22.16
CA GLY A 167 7.48 1.15 20.99
C GLY A 167 6.66 1.38 19.73
N GLY A 168 7.32 1.76 18.63
CA GLY A 168 6.66 2.00 17.34
C GLY A 168 7.29 3.12 16.50
N ARG A 169 8.07 4.00 17.12
CA ARG A 169 8.90 5.01 16.46
C ARG A 169 10.18 4.34 15.93
N LEU A 170 10.78 4.89 14.88
CA LEU A 170 12.15 4.55 14.42
C LEU A 170 13.16 5.03 15.45
#